data_7924d223bb5a34ebf61076ed2708cabb
#
_entry.id   7924d223bb5a34ebf61076ed2708cabb
#
_cell.length_a   1.000
_cell.length_b   1.000
_cell.length_c   1.000
_cell.angle_alpha   90.00
_cell.angle_beta   90.00
_cell.angle_gamma   90.00
#
_symmetry.space_group_name_H-M   'P 1'
#
loop_
_entity.id
_entity.type
_entity.pdbx_description
1 polymer ?
#
loop_
_entity_poly.entity_id
_entity_poly.type
_entity_poly.pdbx_seq_one_letter_code
_entity_poly.pdbx_strand_id
1 'polypeptide(L)'
;MHGIRPGINKKTKMKKIIALLLTFLITLTTLLACGLDDDVSESSDMSSAASSRPTASDGPASLPNASSETDNTNASSAENSNDSAESTDVSSETSSEASQPPLGTNDEGYEVNGVLISGTMGMEMFYGSTSSAAAYAQLLGKWREALDDDIRLYSLVVPHASSYYAPSNYSYLLTYGQRAFDAIYDNLPEGVENVDVYNLLKAHTDEPIYPRTEHHWNALAAYYATGELCRIAGVPYPDLSEFQKETQSGFVGSLYTFSKAEVLKNNPEDFVYYVPQNSYTAKFYNKGNYDLSSPDMTRSSCLFDLSGSTSGKYATFLGADDYFVHIETELDTGRNLVIFKDSYGNALAPFVATAFDNIYIADIRSYERNGLELVQTVGATDVVFAVSGYTACGSVYKDIEKLLNY
;
A
#
# COMPACT_ATOMS: atom_id res chain seq x y z
N MET A 1 8.13 -55.34 47.40
CA MET A 1 8.68 -55.03 46.09
C MET A 1 9.02 -53.55 46.02
N HIS A 2 10.31 -53.21 46.13
CA HIS A 2 10.81 -51.83 46.12
C HIS A 2 11.01 -51.36 44.71
N GLY A 3 10.31 -50.26 44.29
CA GLY A 3 10.48 -49.62 43.02
C GLY A 3 11.64 -48.62 43.07
N ILE A 4 12.66 -48.89 42.23
CA ILE A 4 13.85 -48.04 42.05
C ILE A 4 13.50 -46.89 41.12
N ARG A 5 13.66 -45.64 41.59
CA ARG A 5 13.59 -44.40 40.78
C ARG A 5 14.92 -44.23 40.04
N PRO A 6 14.93 -43.93 38.73
CA PRO A 6 16.18 -43.69 38.01
C PRO A 6 16.76 -42.34 38.40
N GLY A 7 17.98 -42.31 38.86
CA GLY A 7 18.74 -41.13 39.23
C GLY A 7 19.17 -40.32 37.98
N ILE A 8 18.84 -39.03 37.97
CA ILE A 8 19.26 -38.11 36.93
C ILE A 8 20.78 -37.91 37.00
N ASN A 9 21.46 -38.23 35.90
CA ASN A 9 22.90 -38.22 35.76
C ASN A 9 23.51 -36.84 36.02
N LYS A 10 24.40 -36.72 37.01
CA LYS A 10 25.09 -35.47 37.39
C LYS A 10 25.77 -34.76 36.20
N LYS A 11 26.25 -35.49 35.18
CA LYS A 11 26.86 -34.94 33.96
C LYS A 11 25.86 -34.14 33.11
N THR A 12 24.58 -34.55 33.06
CA THR A 12 23.54 -33.86 32.29
C THR A 12 23.11 -32.57 32.98
N LYS A 13 23.08 -32.57 34.35
CA LYS A 13 22.80 -31.31 35.11
C LYS A 13 23.93 -30.28 34.95
N MET A 14 25.16 -30.74 34.95
CA MET A 14 26.34 -29.86 34.80
C MET A 14 26.43 -29.23 33.40
N LYS A 15 26.09 -29.99 32.34
CA LYS A 15 26.04 -29.44 30.96
C LYS A 15 24.92 -28.39 30.79
N LYS A 16 23.78 -28.56 31.42
CA LYS A 16 22.69 -27.54 31.42
C LYS A 16 23.05 -26.27 32.18
N ILE A 17 23.77 -26.41 33.31
CA ILE A 17 24.24 -25.22 34.08
C ILE A 17 25.34 -24.47 33.33
N ILE A 18 26.26 -25.16 32.66
CA ILE A 18 27.30 -24.54 31.83
C ILE A 18 26.69 -23.83 30.60
N ALA A 19 25.68 -24.43 29.95
CA ALA A 19 24.96 -23.79 28.84
C ALA A 19 24.18 -22.52 29.30
N LEU A 20 23.59 -22.56 30.50
CA LEU A 20 22.89 -21.42 31.06
C LEU A 20 23.83 -20.27 31.47
N LEU A 21 25.03 -20.61 31.99
CA LEU A 21 26.06 -19.63 32.33
C LEU A 21 26.73 -19.01 31.09
N LEU A 22 26.88 -19.77 30.00
CA LEU A 22 27.39 -19.23 28.73
C LEU A 22 26.41 -18.26 28.08
N THR A 23 25.09 -18.55 28.09
CA THR A 23 24.06 -17.62 27.60
C THR A 23 24.01 -16.35 28.44
N PHE A 24 24.16 -16.43 29.76
CA PHE A 24 24.19 -15.26 30.64
C PHE A 24 25.46 -14.42 30.45
N LEU A 25 26.58 -15.02 30.13
CA LEU A 25 27.85 -14.32 29.86
C LEU A 25 27.82 -13.58 28.51
N ILE A 26 27.15 -14.15 27.49
CA ILE A 26 27.00 -13.51 26.16
C ILE A 26 26.04 -12.31 26.26
N THR A 27 24.97 -12.41 27.08
CA THR A 27 24.05 -11.27 27.30
C THR A 27 24.69 -10.18 28.16
N LEU A 28 25.60 -10.51 29.07
CA LEU A 28 26.29 -9.53 29.91
C LEU A 28 27.42 -8.78 29.15
N THR A 29 28.09 -9.44 28.18
CA THR A 29 29.10 -8.77 27.34
C THR A 29 28.45 -7.83 26.31
N THR A 30 27.23 -8.09 25.82
CA THR A 30 26.48 -7.15 24.98
C THR A 30 25.94 -5.96 25.78
N LEU A 31 25.66 -6.08 27.06
CA LEU A 31 25.26 -4.97 27.93
C LEU A 31 26.45 -4.08 28.39
N LEU A 32 27.67 -4.62 28.48
CA LEU A 32 28.85 -3.82 28.85
C LEU A 32 29.53 -3.12 27.64
N ALA A 33 29.19 -3.48 26.42
CA ALA A 33 29.68 -2.81 25.22
C ALA A 33 28.82 -1.58 24.82
N CYS A 34 27.66 -1.36 25.48
CA CYS A 34 26.76 -0.21 25.27
C CYS A 34 26.78 0.82 26.41
N GLY A 35 27.84 0.88 27.18
CA GLY A 35 27.93 1.85 28.27
C GLY A 35 29.25 2.60 28.28
N LEU A 36 29.40 3.58 27.39
CA LEU A 36 30.23 4.79 27.45
C LEU A 36 30.25 5.43 26.07
N ASP A 37 29.29 6.30 25.83
CA ASP A 37 29.46 7.60 25.18
C ASP A 37 28.09 8.28 25.13
N ASP A 38 28.05 9.42 25.80
CA ASP A 38 26.94 10.36 25.76
C ASP A 38 26.87 11.00 24.36
N ASP A 39 25.64 11.28 23.97
CA ASP A 39 25.17 12.09 22.86
C ASP A 39 24.97 11.43 21.48
N VAL A 40 23.69 11.59 21.09
CA VAL A 40 23.09 11.66 19.75
C VAL A 40 22.55 10.38 19.13
N SER A 41 21.26 10.48 18.93
CA SER A 41 20.36 9.81 17.98
C SER A 41 19.76 8.47 18.38
N GLU A 42 18.56 8.60 18.87
CA GLU A 42 17.48 7.63 18.66
C GLU A 42 17.27 7.42 17.16
N SER A 43 17.72 6.30 16.65
CA SER A 43 17.18 5.72 15.43
C SER A 43 16.26 4.59 15.84
N SER A 44 15.04 4.97 16.18
CA SER A 44 13.97 4.05 16.51
C SER A 44 13.30 3.54 15.25
N ASP A 45 13.05 2.28 15.25
CA ASP A 45 11.94 1.54 14.64
C ASP A 45 10.89 2.39 13.92
N MET A 46 11.04 2.52 12.60
CA MET A 46 9.96 2.97 11.71
C MET A 46 9.13 1.79 11.21
N SER A 47 8.49 1.09 12.14
CA SER A 47 7.38 0.20 11.81
C SER A 47 6.27 0.40 12.83
N SER A 48 5.36 1.25 12.50
CA SER A 48 4.06 1.52 13.13
C SER A 48 3.84 3.00 13.43
N ALA A 49 3.67 3.82 12.41
CA ALA A 49 2.90 5.02 12.56
C ALA A 49 1.43 4.68 12.25
N ALA A 50 0.80 3.91 13.13
CA ALA A 50 -0.65 3.92 13.24
C ALA A 50 -1.04 5.32 13.72
N SER A 51 -1.84 6.00 12.92
CA SER A 51 -2.52 7.24 13.23
C SER A 51 -3.21 7.13 14.60
N SER A 52 -2.60 7.68 15.65
CA SER A 52 -3.30 7.93 16.89
C SER A 52 -4.17 9.18 16.70
N ARG A 53 -5.47 8.94 16.55
CA ARG A 53 -6.56 9.91 16.58
C ARG A 53 -6.57 10.59 17.95
N PRO A 54 -6.63 11.92 18.08
CA PRO A 54 -6.96 12.55 19.35
C PRO A 54 -8.44 12.32 19.64
N THR A 55 -8.72 11.75 20.80
CA THR A 55 -10.06 11.71 21.39
C THR A 55 -10.44 13.13 21.82
N ALA A 56 -11.45 13.69 21.19
CA ALA A 56 -12.19 14.81 21.71
C ALA A 56 -13.59 14.31 22.07
N SER A 57 -13.87 14.28 23.37
CA SER A 57 -15.22 14.23 23.93
C SER A 57 -15.86 15.62 23.76
N ASP A 58 -17.10 15.66 23.35
CA ASP A 58 -18.26 16.29 23.94
C ASP A 58 -19.32 16.68 22.91
N GLY A 59 -20.46 16.31 23.21
CA GLY A 59 -21.84 16.37 22.92
C GLY A 59 -22.48 17.42 22.00
N PRO A 60 -23.76 17.25 21.72
CA PRO A 60 -24.40 17.74 20.49
C PRO A 60 -24.91 19.17 20.60
N ALA A 61 -24.69 19.98 19.56
CA ALA A 61 -25.40 21.25 19.39
C ALA A 61 -26.21 21.22 18.09
N SER A 62 -27.49 21.36 18.29
CA SER A 62 -28.61 21.47 17.37
C SER A 62 -28.44 22.53 16.29
N LEU A 63 -28.86 22.16 15.08
CA LEU A 63 -29.13 23.06 13.95
C LEU A 63 -30.38 23.90 14.21
N PRO A 64 -30.47 25.12 13.74
CA PRO A 64 -31.73 25.74 13.44
C PRO A 64 -32.08 25.68 11.96
N ASN A 65 -33.28 25.25 11.72
CA ASN A 65 -34.04 25.33 10.50
C ASN A 65 -34.37 26.82 10.17
N ALA A 66 -34.22 27.22 8.92
CA ALA A 66 -34.92 28.40 8.41
C ALA A 66 -35.38 28.17 6.97
N SER A 67 -36.68 28.19 6.86
CA SER A 67 -37.54 28.09 5.68
C SER A 67 -37.50 29.33 4.81
N SER A 68 -37.61 29.08 3.50
CA SER A 68 -38.41 29.74 2.45
C SER A 68 -38.62 31.28 2.50
N GLU A 69 -38.37 31.93 1.41
CA GLU A 69 -39.45 32.49 0.56
C GLU A 69 -38.89 33.11 -0.74
N THR A 70 -39.67 32.90 -1.76
CA THR A 70 -39.71 33.42 -3.11
C THR A 70 -39.76 34.94 -3.19
N ASP A 71 -39.17 35.57 -4.21
CA ASP A 71 -39.98 36.28 -5.22
C ASP A 71 -39.19 36.77 -6.46
N ASN A 72 -39.91 36.71 -7.51
CA ASN A 72 -39.82 37.11 -8.89
C ASN A 72 -39.48 38.59 -9.14
N THR A 73 -38.83 38.93 -10.27
CA THR A 73 -39.36 39.64 -11.45
C THR A 73 -38.20 40.21 -12.28
N ASN A 74 -38.08 39.79 -13.49
CA ASN A 74 -38.56 40.27 -14.77
C ASN A 74 -37.75 41.39 -15.46
N ALA A 75 -37.35 41.01 -16.69
CA ALA A 75 -37.39 41.77 -17.96
C ALA A 75 -36.30 42.80 -18.24
N SER A 76 -35.60 42.73 -19.32
CA SER A 76 -35.95 42.95 -20.72
C SER A 76 -34.75 43.54 -21.47
N SER A 77 -34.42 42.88 -22.55
CA SER A 77 -34.10 43.37 -23.90
C SER A 77 -33.15 44.56 -24.14
N ALA A 78 -32.10 44.37 -24.95
CA ALA A 78 -32.15 44.74 -26.36
C ALA A 78 -30.76 44.61 -27.02
N GLU A 79 -30.82 44.18 -28.26
CA GLU A 79 -29.82 44.05 -29.31
C GLU A 79 -28.88 45.25 -29.46
N ASN A 80 -27.62 45.03 -29.86
CA ASN A 80 -27.21 45.38 -31.22
C ASN A 80 -25.80 44.88 -31.59
N SER A 81 -25.71 44.44 -32.82
CA SER A 81 -24.58 44.05 -33.63
C SER A 81 -23.47 45.12 -33.75
N ASN A 82 -22.20 44.73 -33.81
CA ASN A 82 -21.40 44.96 -35.01
C ASN A 82 -20.03 44.24 -34.99
N ASP A 83 -19.71 43.77 -36.14
CA ASP A 83 -18.58 43.13 -36.76
C ASP A 83 -17.24 43.85 -36.54
N SER A 84 -16.15 43.14 -36.25
CA SER A 84 -14.84 43.35 -36.84
C SER A 84 -13.87 42.22 -36.42
N ALA A 85 -13.37 41.53 -37.41
CA ALA A 85 -12.31 40.54 -37.32
C ALA A 85 -10.97 41.15 -36.89
N GLU A 86 -10.29 40.53 -35.93
CA GLU A 86 -8.83 40.54 -35.89
C GLU A 86 -8.27 39.36 -35.12
N SER A 87 -7.21 38.77 -35.63
CA SER A 87 -6.46 37.59 -35.33
C SER A 87 -6.26 37.32 -33.82
N THR A 88 -6.72 36.17 -33.39
CA THR A 88 -6.34 35.59 -32.10
C THR A 88 -5.08 34.75 -32.23
N ASP A 89 -4.03 35.25 -31.67
CA ASP A 89 -2.84 34.51 -31.25
C ASP A 89 -3.27 33.52 -30.19
N VAL A 90 -3.27 32.23 -30.55
CA VAL A 90 -3.53 31.11 -29.61
C VAL A 90 -2.24 30.89 -28.87
N SER A 91 -2.06 31.56 -27.72
CA SER A 91 -1.10 31.09 -26.74
C SER A 91 -1.57 29.76 -26.15
N SER A 92 -0.99 28.67 -26.65
CA SER A 92 -1.07 27.36 -26.01
C SER A 92 -0.41 27.47 -24.63
N GLU A 93 -1.22 27.54 -23.58
CA GLU A 93 -0.75 27.24 -22.24
C GLU A 93 -0.44 25.75 -22.20
N THR A 94 0.83 25.44 -22.41
CA THR A 94 1.40 24.13 -22.12
C THR A 94 1.39 24.01 -20.61
N SER A 95 0.42 23.29 -20.04
CA SER A 95 0.52 22.80 -18.67
C SER A 95 1.78 21.95 -18.62
N SER A 96 2.83 22.45 -17.96
CA SER A 96 4.03 21.68 -17.70
C SER A 96 3.65 20.58 -16.69
N GLU A 97 3.32 19.39 -17.19
CA GLU A 97 3.41 18.17 -16.37
C GLU A 97 4.84 18.13 -15.83
N ALA A 98 4.98 18.25 -14.52
CA ALA A 98 6.28 18.10 -13.88
C ALA A 98 6.73 16.65 -14.08
N SER A 99 7.56 16.43 -15.10
CA SER A 99 8.13 15.12 -15.39
C SER A 99 8.92 14.63 -14.18
N GLN A 100 8.70 13.38 -13.80
CA GLN A 100 9.53 12.74 -12.78
C GLN A 100 10.99 12.67 -13.24
N PRO A 101 11.95 12.71 -12.32
CA PRO A 101 13.35 12.58 -12.71
C PRO A 101 13.60 11.21 -13.34
N PRO A 102 14.46 11.13 -14.36
CA PRO A 102 14.82 9.86 -14.98
C PRO A 102 15.53 8.94 -13.99
N LEU A 103 15.47 7.63 -14.28
CA LEU A 103 16.08 6.57 -13.48
C LEU A 103 17.55 6.88 -13.16
N GLY A 104 17.93 6.93 -11.88
CA GLY A 104 19.29 7.21 -11.46
C GLY A 104 19.73 8.62 -11.82
N THR A 105 19.12 9.64 -11.25
CA THR A 105 19.50 11.04 -11.49
C THR A 105 20.98 11.28 -11.12
N ASN A 106 21.68 12.13 -11.89
CA ASN A 106 23.05 12.57 -11.55
C ASN A 106 23.08 13.55 -10.37
N ASP A 107 21.92 13.90 -9.82
CA ASP A 107 21.82 14.79 -8.68
C ASP A 107 22.27 14.09 -7.40
N GLU A 108 22.97 14.81 -6.55
CA GLU A 108 23.30 14.32 -5.22
C GLU A 108 22.07 14.37 -4.32
N GLY A 109 21.73 13.23 -3.73
CA GLY A 109 20.67 13.15 -2.72
C GLY A 109 21.21 13.45 -1.32
N TYR A 110 20.29 13.77 -0.41
CA TYR A 110 20.58 13.94 1.01
C TYR A 110 19.43 13.44 1.87
N GLU A 111 19.73 13.06 3.10
CA GLU A 111 18.74 12.52 4.04
C GLU A 111 18.22 13.61 4.97
N VAL A 112 16.90 13.61 5.20
CA VAL A 112 16.23 14.45 6.20
C VAL A 112 15.25 13.56 6.99
N ASN A 113 15.55 13.36 8.28
CA ASN A 113 14.71 12.56 9.19
C ASN A 113 14.28 11.20 8.58
N GLY A 114 15.21 10.44 8.01
CA GLY A 114 15.00 9.12 7.43
C GLY A 114 14.38 9.11 6.03
N VAL A 115 14.13 10.27 5.43
CA VAL A 115 13.65 10.40 4.04
C VAL A 115 14.80 10.87 3.15
N LEU A 116 15.08 10.14 2.09
CA LEU A 116 16.02 10.53 1.05
C LEU A 116 15.37 11.58 0.15
N ILE A 117 16.03 12.72 -0.02
CA ILE A 117 15.58 13.81 -0.88
C ILE A 117 16.52 13.91 -2.09
N SER A 118 15.96 13.95 -3.28
CA SER A 118 16.65 14.24 -4.54
C SER A 118 15.86 15.27 -5.33
N GLY A 119 16.41 16.44 -5.54
CA GLY A 119 15.69 17.56 -6.13
C GLY A 119 14.43 17.90 -5.30
N THR A 120 13.24 17.74 -5.90
CA THR A 120 11.94 17.94 -5.27
C THR A 120 11.23 16.64 -4.88
N MET A 121 11.88 15.50 -5.01
CA MET A 121 11.34 14.18 -4.71
C MET A 121 11.88 13.63 -3.39
N GLY A 122 11.00 13.19 -2.52
CA GLY A 122 11.31 12.38 -1.35
C GLY A 122 11.16 10.89 -1.66
N MET A 123 11.92 10.04 -0.96
CA MET A 123 11.86 8.59 -1.10
C MET A 123 12.15 7.92 0.24
N GLU A 124 11.49 6.81 0.51
CA GLU A 124 11.92 5.89 1.55
C GLU A 124 13.14 5.10 1.06
N MET A 125 14.14 4.90 1.93
CA MET A 125 15.35 4.14 1.59
C MET A 125 15.09 2.65 1.78
N PHE A 126 14.81 1.93 0.68
CA PHE A 126 14.55 0.50 0.71
C PHE A 126 15.84 -0.31 0.62
N TYR A 127 16.19 -1.01 1.68
CA TYR A 127 17.38 -1.86 1.75
C TYR A 127 17.10 -3.32 1.43
N GLY A 128 15.90 -3.82 1.65
CA GLY A 128 15.41 -5.17 1.36
C GLY A 128 16.31 -6.31 1.87
N SER A 129 15.77 -7.20 2.69
CA SER A 129 16.47 -8.41 3.14
C SER A 129 16.19 -9.57 2.20
N THR A 130 17.21 -10.10 1.52
CA THR A 130 17.06 -11.28 0.64
C THR A 130 16.63 -12.53 1.42
N SER A 131 17.03 -12.65 2.69
CA SER A 131 16.59 -13.78 3.54
C SER A 131 15.13 -13.65 3.95
N SER A 132 14.63 -12.44 4.24
CA SER A 132 13.21 -12.21 4.49
C SER A 132 12.38 -12.38 3.21
N ALA A 133 12.89 -11.94 2.07
CA ALA A 133 12.30 -12.13 0.76
C ALA A 133 12.08 -13.62 0.45
N ALA A 134 13.12 -14.44 0.64
CA ALA A 134 13.01 -15.89 0.48
C ALA A 134 12.05 -16.53 1.49
N ALA A 135 12.04 -16.06 2.75
CA ALA A 135 11.11 -16.55 3.76
C ALA A 135 9.64 -16.18 3.45
N TYR A 136 9.40 -14.99 2.91
CA TYR A 136 8.08 -14.60 2.39
C TYR A 136 7.63 -15.53 1.26
N ALA A 137 8.48 -15.78 0.28
CA ALA A 137 8.17 -16.68 -0.83
C ALA A 137 7.85 -18.10 -0.34
N GLN A 138 8.64 -18.63 0.60
CA GLN A 138 8.39 -19.93 1.22
C GLN A 138 7.09 -19.98 2.03
N LEU A 139 6.70 -18.87 2.65
CA LEU A 139 5.42 -18.77 3.35
C LEU A 139 4.24 -18.86 2.39
N LEU A 140 4.35 -18.29 1.19
CA LEU A 140 3.32 -18.47 0.15
C LEU A 140 3.20 -19.93 -0.30
N GLY A 141 4.27 -20.74 -0.20
CA GLY A 141 4.21 -22.18 -0.38
C GLY A 141 3.29 -22.87 0.62
N LYS A 142 3.36 -22.47 1.91
CA LYS A 142 2.42 -22.99 2.93
C LYS A 142 0.97 -22.61 2.63
N TRP A 143 0.74 -21.41 2.09
CA TRP A 143 -0.57 -21.00 1.62
C TRP A 143 -1.03 -21.86 0.45
N ARG A 144 -0.15 -22.10 -0.55
CA ARG A 144 -0.48 -22.96 -1.71
C ARG A 144 -0.87 -24.38 -1.28
N GLU A 145 -0.11 -24.96 -0.33
CA GLU A 145 -0.39 -26.30 0.22
C GLU A 145 -1.73 -26.36 0.99
N ALA A 146 -2.17 -25.24 1.55
CA ALA A 146 -3.41 -25.17 2.35
C ALA A 146 -4.66 -24.81 1.55
N LEU A 147 -4.50 -24.24 0.35
CA LEU A 147 -5.59 -23.91 -0.56
C LEU A 147 -5.97 -25.10 -1.45
N ASP A 148 -7.23 -25.18 -1.85
CA ASP A 148 -7.69 -26.16 -2.85
C ASP A 148 -6.98 -25.94 -4.20
N ASP A 149 -6.82 -27.01 -4.99
CA ASP A 149 -6.04 -26.99 -6.23
C ASP A 149 -6.60 -26.06 -7.31
N ASP A 150 -7.90 -25.77 -7.30
CA ASP A 150 -8.60 -24.91 -8.24
C ASP A 150 -8.53 -23.41 -7.87
N ILE A 151 -8.03 -23.08 -6.67
CA ILE A 151 -7.82 -21.69 -6.26
C ILE A 151 -6.45 -21.23 -6.71
N ARG A 152 -6.38 -20.12 -7.45
CA ARG A 152 -5.14 -19.52 -7.91
C ARG A 152 -4.54 -18.62 -6.83
N LEU A 153 -3.25 -18.70 -6.64
CA LEU A 153 -2.51 -17.89 -5.66
C LEU A 153 -1.47 -17.01 -6.34
N TYR A 154 -1.49 -15.72 -6.03
CA TYR A 154 -0.61 -14.72 -6.63
C TYR A 154 0.22 -14.00 -5.58
N SER A 155 1.48 -13.71 -5.93
CA SER A 155 2.37 -12.80 -5.22
C SER A 155 2.47 -11.50 -6.00
N LEU A 156 1.99 -10.39 -5.44
CA LEU A 156 2.08 -9.04 -5.99
C LEU A 156 2.83 -8.16 -4.99
N VAL A 157 4.14 -8.04 -5.17
CA VAL A 157 4.97 -7.21 -4.28
C VAL A 157 5.31 -5.90 -4.95
N VAL A 158 4.96 -4.79 -4.28
CA VAL A 158 5.14 -3.44 -4.82
C VAL A 158 6.51 -2.88 -4.42
N PRO A 159 7.34 -2.49 -5.37
CA PRO A 159 8.63 -1.84 -5.10
C PRO A 159 8.48 -0.46 -4.45
N HIS A 160 9.55 0.06 -3.89
CA HIS A 160 9.64 1.42 -3.39
C HIS A 160 10.29 2.35 -4.41
N ALA A 161 9.96 3.64 -4.38
CA ALA A 161 10.49 4.64 -5.32
C ALA A 161 12.03 4.64 -5.39
N SER A 162 12.71 4.42 -4.26
CA SER A 162 14.18 4.34 -4.24
C SER A 162 14.78 3.16 -5.01
N SER A 163 13.97 2.15 -5.35
CA SER A 163 14.40 1.05 -6.22
C SER A 163 14.58 1.47 -7.69
N TYR A 164 14.11 2.67 -8.05
CA TYR A 164 14.17 3.22 -9.42
C TYR A 164 14.84 4.58 -9.50
N TYR A 165 14.57 5.46 -8.53
CA TYR A 165 14.90 6.89 -8.59
C TYR A 165 16.00 7.29 -7.61
N ALA A 166 16.69 6.35 -6.96
CA ALA A 166 17.79 6.67 -6.06
C ALA A 166 18.87 7.48 -6.75
N PRO A 167 19.31 8.64 -6.18
CA PRO A 167 20.33 9.49 -6.76
C PRO A 167 21.72 8.83 -6.76
N SER A 168 22.66 9.37 -7.52
CA SER A 168 23.95 8.75 -7.79
C SER A 168 24.74 8.35 -6.53
N ASN A 169 24.73 9.18 -5.50
CA ASN A 169 25.40 8.91 -4.23
C ASN A 169 24.66 7.89 -3.34
N TYR A 170 23.42 7.50 -3.71
CA TYR A 170 22.62 6.44 -3.09
C TYR A 170 22.29 5.29 -4.07
N SER A 171 23.01 5.19 -5.19
CA SER A 171 22.75 4.19 -6.24
C SER A 171 22.80 2.74 -5.76
N TYR A 172 23.41 2.45 -4.62
CA TYR A 172 23.35 1.14 -3.98
C TYR A 172 21.92 0.69 -3.64
N LEU A 173 20.97 1.62 -3.44
CA LEU A 173 19.55 1.29 -3.20
C LEU A 173 18.91 0.61 -4.42
N LEU A 174 19.33 0.98 -5.65
CA LEU A 174 18.90 0.30 -6.87
C LEU A 174 19.30 -1.18 -6.84
N THR A 175 20.54 -1.46 -6.42
CA THR A 175 21.05 -2.83 -6.31
C THR A 175 20.35 -3.60 -5.20
N TYR A 176 20.08 -2.98 -4.06
CA TYR A 176 19.35 -3.62 -2.97
C TYR A 176 17.92 -3.96 -3.38
N GLY A 177 17.22 -3.01 -4.05
CA GLY A 177 15.90 -3.25 -4.59
C GLY A 177 15.90 -4.46 -5.54
N GLN A 178 16.75 -4.45 -6.57
CA GLN A 178 16.86 -5.55 -7.53
C GLN A 178 17.08 -6.90 -6.83
N ARG A 179 18.08 -7.00 -5.96
CA ARG A 179 18.42 -8.26 -5.27
C ARG A 179 17.32 -8.78 -4.37
N ALA A 180 16.56 -7.88 -3.74
CA ALA A 180 15.44 -8.29 -2.89
C ALA A 180 14.30 -8.89 -3.73
N PHE A 181 13.98 -8.27 -4.87
CA PHE A 181 12.95 -8.78 -5.77
C PHE A 181 13.39 -10.06 -6.49
N ASP A 182 14.63 -10.15 -6.94
CA ASP A 182 15.20 -11.40 -7.47
C ASP A 182 15.07 -12.54 -6.44
N ALA A 183 15.36 -12.25 -5.16
CA ALA A 183 15.24 -13.27 -4.10
C ALA A 183 13.78 -13.69 -3.81
N ILE A 184 12.78 -12.82 -4.03
CA ILE A 184 11.37 -13.24 -4.00
C ILE A 184 11.12 -14.18 -5.16
N TYR A 185 11.41 -13.76 -6.38
CA TYR A 185 11.06 -14.45 -7.62
C TYR A 185 11.74 -15.82 -7.73
N ASP A 186 13.03 -15.90 -7.38
CA ASP A 186 13.81 -17.15 -7.40
C ASP A 186 13.34 -18.18 -6.35
N ASN A 187 12.58 -17.76 -5.33
CA ASN A 187 12.14 -18.63 -4.25
C ASN A 187 10.62 -18.85 -4.22
N LEU A 188 9.84 -18.28 -5.14
CA LEU A 188 8.41 -18.59 -5.25
C LEU A 188 8.24 -20.07 -5.63
N PRO A 189 7.44 -20.84 -4.87
CA PRO A 189 7.22 -22.23 -5.17
C PRO A 189 6.26 -22.42 -6.35
N GLU A 190 6.27 -23.62 -6.92
CA GLU A 190 5.32 -24.02 -7.96
C GLU A 190 3.86 -23.82 -7.47
N GLY A 191 3.01 -23.31 -8.37
CA GLY A 191 1.61 -23.01 -8.07
C GLY A 191 1.37 -21.67 -7.39
N VAL A 192 2.42 -20.84 -7.19
CA VAL A 192 2.31 -19.43 -6.82
C VAL A 192 2.70 -18.58 -8.03
N GLU A 193 1.73 -17.85 -8.57
CA GLU A 193 1.94 -17.00 -9.74
C GLU A 193 2.64 -15.70 -9.33
N ASN A 194 3.73 -15.36 -10.00
CA ASN A 194 4.43 -14.08 -9.79
C ASN A 194 3.81 -12.98 -10.64
N VAL A 195 3.25 -11.96 -10.00
CA VAL A 195 2.94 -10.69 -10.68
C VAL A 195 4.20 -9.82 -10.60
N ASP A 196 5.00 -9.82 -11.66
CA ASP A 196 6.32 -9.16 -11.68
C ASP A 196 6.19 -7.63 -11.79
N VAL A 197 5.75 -7.02 -10.68
CA VAL A 197 5.58 -5.56 -10.59
C VAL A 197 6.90 -4.83 -10.69
N TYR A 198 8.02 -5.43 -10.23
CA TYR A 198 9.32 -4.76 -10.26
C TYR A 198 9.79 -4.47 -11.68
N ASN A 199 9.82 -5.47 -12.55
CA ASN A 199 10.25 -5.28 -13.93
C ASN A 199 9.19 -4.55 -14.75
N LEU A 200 7.91 -4.75 -14.47
CA LEU A 200 6.82 -4.01 -15.09
C LEU A 200 6.99 -2.50 -14.86
N LEU A 201 7.08 -2.04 -13.62
CA LEU A 201 7.20 -0.61 -13.31
C LEU A 201 8.55 -0.02 -13.73
N LYS A 202 9.61 -0.83 -13.80
CA LYS A 202 10.90 -0.41 -14.33
C LYS A 202 10.81 0.06 -15.79
N ALA A 203 9.89 -0.51 -16.56
CA ALA A 203 9.66 -0.11 -17.96
C ALA A 203 8.84 1.20 -18.10
N HIS A 204 8.26 1.70 -16.98
CA HIS A 204 7.39 2.88 -16.91
C HIS A 204 7.98 4.00 -16.04
N THR A 205 9.29 4.00 -15.80
CA THR A 205 9.94 4.97 -14.90
C THR A 205 10.02 6.39 -15.44
N ASP A 206 9.70 6.60 -16.71
CA ASP A 206 9.52 7.89 -17.35
C ASP A 206 8.09 8.46 -17.20
N GLU A 207 7.19 7.68 -16.59
CA GLU A 207 5.82 8.06 -16.30
C GLU A 207 5.64 8.37 -14.80
N PRO A 208 4.56 9.08 -14.39
CA PRO A 208 4.32 9.40 -12.99
C PRO A 208 3.80 8.21 -12.18
N ILE A 209 4.62 7.16 -12.04
CA ILE A 209 4.27 5.94 -11.30
C ILE A 209 4.48 6.06 -9.78
N TYR A 210 5.28 7.03 -9.32
CA TYR A 210 5.42 7.41 -7.92
C TYR A 210 5.23 8.92 -7.73
N PRO A 211 4.57 9.35 -6.64
CA PRO A 211 4.50 10.76 -6.29
C PRO A 211 5.84 11.24 -5.71
N ARG A 212 6.03 12.56 -5.70
CA ARG A 212 7.26 13.17 -5.15
C ARG A 212 7.20 13.36 -3.64
N THR A 213 6.00 13.48 -3.07
CA THR A 213 5.80 13.84 -1.67
C THR A 213 5.14 12.76 -0.83
N GLU A 214 4.72 11.65 -1.45
CA GLU A 214 4.02 10.53 -0.82
C GLU A 214 4.84 9.24 -0.95
N HIS A 215 4.84 8.39 0.09
CA HIS A 215 5.63 7.15 0.10
C HIS A 215 5.02 6.01 -0.71
N HIS A 216 3.71 6.01 -0.91
CA HIS A 216 3.04 5.02 -1.75
C HIS A 216 3.26 5.29 -3.24
N TRP A 217 2.94 4.33 -4.05
CA TRP A 217 2.87 4.46 -5.50
C TRP A 217 1.64 5.26 -5.94
N ASN A 218 1.64 5.75 -7.19
CA ASN A 218 0.49 6.42 -7.80
C ASN A 218 -0.53 5.41 -8.35
N ALA A 219 -1.75 5.88 -8.57
CA ALA A 219 -2.82 5.10 -9.19
C ALA A 219 -2.44 4.51 -10.57
N LEU A 220 -1.60 5.22 -11.35
CA LEU A 220 -1.12 4.73 -12.64
C LEU A 220 -0.30 3.45 -12.49
N ALA A 221 0.58 3.38 -11.49
CA ALA A 221 1.34 2.17 -11.20
C ALA A 221 0.44 1.01 -10.75
N ALA A 222 -0.57 1.30 -9.94
CA ALA A 222 -1.57 0.30 -9.52
C ALA A 222 -2.41 -0.19 -10.71
N TYR A 223 -2.72 0.69 -11.69
CA TYR A 223 -3.35 0.29 -12.94
C TYR A 223 -2.52 -0.73 -13.71
N TYR A 224 -1.23 -0.46 -13.91
CA TYR A 224 -0.34 -1.39 -14.61
C TYR A 224 -0.22 -2.73 -13.87
N ALA A 225 -0.06 -2.70 -12.55
CA ALA A 225 0.06 -3.92 -11.75
C ALA A 225 -1.24 -4.76 -11.77
N THR A 226 -2.41 -4.10 -11.76
CA THR A 226 -3.70 -4.79 -11.91
C THR A 226 -3.85 -5.39 -13.30
N GLY A 227 -3.42 -4.68 -14.35
CA GLY A 227 -3.42 -5.20 -15.72
C GLY A 227 -2.59 -6.47 -15.86
N GLU A 228 -1.41 -6.51 -15.24
CA GLU A 228 -0.56 -7.71 -15.23
C GLU A 228 -1.19 -8.85 -14.43
N LEU A 229 -1.77 -8.57 -13.26
CA LEU A 229 -2.56 -9.55 -12.50
C LEU A 229 -3.69 -10.13 -13.35
N CYS A 230 -4.48 -9.29 -14.02
CA CYS A 230 -5.59 -9.71 -14.88
C CYS A 230 -5.10 -10.54 -16.07
N ARG A 231 -3.97 -10.15 -16.68
CA ARG A 231 -3.35 -10.92 -17.76
C ARG A 231 -2.98 -12.34 -17.33
N ILE A 232 -2.35 -12.49 -16.17
CA ILE A 232 -1.97 -13.80 -15.59
C ILE A 232 -3.22 -14.57 -15.17
N ALA A 233 -4.20 -13.89 -14.56
CA ALA A 233 -5.47 -14.49 -14.17
C ALA A 233 -6.34 -14.89 -15.37
N GLY A 234 -6.07 -14.35 -16.55
CA GLY A 234 -6.86 -14.61 -17.76
C GLY A 234 -8.25 -13.97 -17.71
N VAL A 235 -8.38 -12.83 -17.04
CA VAL A 235 -9.61 -12.03 -17.00
C VAL A 235 -9.46 -10.78 -17.86
N PRO A 236 -10.53 -10.30 -18.51
CA PRO A 236 -10.52 -9.04 -19.25
C PRO A 236 -10.14 -7.86 -18.36
N TYR A 237 -9.43 -6.89 -18.92
CA TYR A 237 -9.07 -5.67 -18.22
C TYR A 237 -9.19 -4.47 -19.17
N PRO A 238 -9.89 -3.38 -18.76
CA PRO A 238 -10.14 -2.25 -19.64
C PRO A 238 -8.90 -1.37 -19.84
N ASP A 239 -8.85 -0.68 -20.99
CA ASP A 239 -7.83 0.34 -21.24
C ASP A 239 -7.98 1.52 -20.25
N LEU A 240 -6.87 2.21 -19.94
CA LEU A 240 -6.87 3.34 -19.00
C LEU A 240 -7.82 4.46 -19.43
N SER A 241 -8.03 4.63 -20.73
CA SER A 241 -8.97 5.61 -21.29
C SER A 241 -10.44 5.33 -20.97
N GLU A 242 -10.77 4.13 -20.51
CA GLU A 242 -12.12 3.75 -20.06
C GLU A 242 -12.40 4.16 -18.61
N PHE A 243 -11.41 4.64 -17.89
CA PHE A 243 -11.57 5.20 -16.56
C PHE A 243 -11.68 6.73 -16.62
N GLN A 244 -12.48 7.30 -15.74
CA GLN A 244 -12.52 8.76 -15.57
C GLN A 244 -11.31 9.21 -14.75
N LYS A 245 -10.42 9.99 -15.35
CA LYS A 245 -9.27 10.58 -14.65
C LYS A 245 -9.73 11.75 -13.80
N GLU A 246 -9.43 11.72 -12.51
CA GLU A 246 -9.66 12.79 -11.56
C GLU A 246 -8.34 13.35 -11.06
N THR A 247 -8.30 14.67 -10.84
CA THR A 247 -7.08 15.36 -10.40
C THR A 247 -7.40 16.34 -9.28
N GLN A 248 -6.64 16.26 -8.19
CA GLN A 248 -6.74 17.16 -7.04
C GLN A 248 -5.40 17.84 -6.79
N SER A 249 -5.31 19.13 -7.08
CA SER A 249 -4.06 19.90 -6.95
C SER A 249 -3.67 20.21 -5.51
N GLY A 250 -2.41 20.56 -5.30
CA GLY A 250 -1.88 21.04 -4.03
C GLY A 250 -1.61 19.92 -3.00
N PHE A 251 -1.38 18.72 -3.46
CA PHE A 251 -1.07 17.58 -2.60
C PHE A 251 0.36 17.64 -2.07
N VAL A 252 0.50 17.44 -0.75
CA VAL A 252 1.76 17.25 -0.04
C VAL A 252 1.59 16.03 0.87
N GLY A 253 2.24 14.94 0.50
CA GLY A 253 2.03 13.61 1.10
C GLY A 253 2.81 13.36 2.38
N SER A 254 2.84 12.08 2.73
CA SER A 254 3.41 11.56 3.98
C SER A 254 4.92 11.77 4.13
N LEU A 255 5.68 11.80 3.03
CA LEU A 255 7.12 12.02 3.08
C LEU A 255 7.47 13.41 3.65
N TYR A 256 6.64 14.42 3.39
CA TYR A 256 6.75 15.69 4.12
C TYR A 256 6.41 15.53 5.61
N THR A 257 5.36 14.75 5.91
CA THR A 257 4.97 14.53 7.31
C THR A 257 6.10 13.87 8.11
N PHE A 258 6.83 12.94 7.50
CA PHE A 258 7.96 12.24 8.14
C PHE A 258 9.20 13.14 8.22
N SER A 259 9.63 13.72 7.09
CA SER A 259 10.87 14.45 7.00
C SER A 259 10.80 15.88 7.54
N LYS A 260 9.65 16.54 7.43
CA LYS A 260 9.51 18.01 7.58
C LYS A 260 10.41 18.80 6.61
N ALA A 261 10.84 18.18 5.51
CA ALA A 261 11.69 18.83 4.52
C ALA A 261 10.88 19.90 3.76
N GLU A 262 11.27 21.18 3.93
CA GLU A 262 10.57 22.32 3.34
C GLU A 262 10.54 22.26 1.79
N VAL A 263 11.51 21.60 1.16
CA VAL A 263 11.49 21.40 -0.29
C VAL A 263 10.28 20.62 -0.76
N LEU A 264 9.82 19.60 -0.01
CA LEU A 264 8.61 18.84 -0.37
C LEU A 264 7.35 19.68 -0.18
N LYS A 265 7.26 20.43 0.92
CA LYS A 265 6.13 21.32 1.21
C LYS A 265 5.96 22.44 0.17
N ASN A 266 7.10 23.00 -0.27
CA ASN A 266 7.10 24.14 -1.20
C ASN A 266 6.95 23.70 -2.67
N ASN A 267 6.90 22.40 -2.95
CA ASN A 267 6.68 21.82 -4.26
C ASN A 267 5.52 20.81 -4.24
N PRO A 268 4.29 21.28 -3.95
CA PRO A 268 3.11 20.43 -4.00
C PRO A 268 2.92 19.85 -5.39
N GLU A 269 2.16 18.76 -5.47
CA GLU A 269 1.90 18.06 -6.72
C GLU A 269 0.40 17.79 -6.91
N ASP A 270 0.03 17.25 -8.04
CA ASP A 270 -1.33 16.79 -8.30
C ASP A 270 -1.48 15.35 -7.79
N PHE A 271 -2.56 15.10 -7.05
CA PHE A 271 -3.00 13.76 -6.72
C PHE A 271 -3.98 13.29 -7.80
N VAL A 272 -3.54 12.31 -8.59
CA VAL A 272 -4.32 11.75 -9.70
C VAL A 272 -4.86 10.38 -9.30
N TYR A 273 -6.15 10.14 -9.55
CA TYR A 273 -6.77 8.83 -9.41
C TYR A 273 -7.76 8.57 -10.55
N TYR A 274 -8.18 7.32 -10.68
CA TYR A 274 -9.03 6.86 -11.77
C TYR A 274 -10.30 6.23 -11.21
N VAL A 275 -11.44 6.64 -11.76
CA VAL A 275 -12.76 6.18 -11.35
C VAL A 275 -13.27 5.17 -12.37
N PRO A 276 -13.53 3.92 -11.98
CA PRO A 276 -14.10 2.93 -12.88
C PRO A 276 -15.51 3.34 -13.29
N GLN A 277 -15.90 3.01 -14.52
CA GLN A 277 -17.20 3.41 -15.10
C GLN A 277 -18.28 2.34 -14.98
N ASN A 278 -17.95 1.13 -14.55
CA ASN A 278 -18.93 0.08 -14.27
C ASN A 278 -19.61 0.30 -12.91
N SER A 279 -20.80 -0.22 -12.77
CA SER A 279 -21.54 -0.22 -11.50
C SER A 279 -20.99 -1.27 -10.54
N TYR A 280 -20.84 -0.87 -9.29
CA TYR A 280 -20.50 -1.77 -8.18
C TYR A 280 -20.94 -1.20 -6.84
N THR A 281 -21.01 -2.06 -5.84
CA THR A 281 -21.29 -1.70 -4.45
C THR A 281 -20.08 -2.05 -3.59
N ALA A 282 -19.61 -1.11 -2.78
CA ALA A 282 -18.55 -1.33 -1.80
C ALA A 282 -19.14 -1.33 -0.37
N LYS A 283 -18.96 -2.44 0.32
CA LYS A 283 -19.39 -2.68 1.70
C LYS A 283 -18.16 -2.65 2.59
N PHE A 284 -18.18 -1.82 3.63
CA PHE A 284 -17.06 -1.63 4.55
C PHE A 284 -17.44 -2.15 5.93
N TYR A 285 -16.53 -2.85 6.55
CA TYR A 285 -16.65 -3.42 7.88
C TYR A 285 -15.54 -2.85 8.76
N ASN A 286 -15.90 -2.26 9.87
CA ASN A 286 -14.93 -1.74 10.84
C ASN A 286 -14.10 -2.88 11.41
N LYS A 287 -12.90 -2.58 11.89
CA LYS A 287 -12.03 -3.56 12.54
C LYS A 287 -12.80 -4.35 13.61
N GLY A 288 -12.74 -5.68 13.50
CA GLY A 288 -13.45 -6.62 14.37
C GLY A 288 -14.85 -7.01 13.88
N ASN A 289 -15.43 -6.31 12.91
CA ASN A 289 -16.65 -6.74 12.22
C ASN A 289 -16.29 -7.54 10.95
N TYR A 290 -16.63 -8.81 10.92
CA TYR A 290 -16.42 -9.72 9.80
C TYR A 290 -17.72 -10.42 9.38
N ASP A 291 -18.87 -9.89 9.83
CA ASP A 291 -20.20 -10.38 9.43
C ASP A 291 -20.59 -9.80 8.07
N LEU A 292 -20.42 -10.58 7.02
CA LEU A 292 -20.73 -10.18 5.64
C LEU A 292 -22.19 -9.76 5.43
N SER A 293 -23.12 -10.18 6.30
CA SER A 293 -24.51 -9.80 6.24
C SER A 293 -24.81 -8.42 6.84
N SER A 294 -23.85 -7.83 7.60
CA SER A 294 -24.06 -6.61 8.37
C SER A 294 -22.90 -5.61 8.21
N PRO A 295 -22.72 -5.01 7.03
CA PRO A 295 -21.69 -3.99 6.81
C PRO A 295 -21.96 -2.74 7.65
N ASP A 296 -20.90 -2.13 8.18
CA ASP A 296 -20.99 -0.86 8.90
C ASP A 296 -21.27 0.33 7.97
N MET A 297 -20.84 0.22 6.71
CA MET A 297 -21.08 1.23 5.68
C MET A 297 -21.21 0.58 4.31
N THR A 298 -22.14 1.08 3.50
CA THR A 298 -22.34 0.68 2.11
C THR A 298 -22.29 1.90 1.20
N ARG A 299 -21.52 1.84 0.11
CA ARG A 299 -21.30 2.94 -0.83
C ARG A 299 -21.38 2.43 -2.27
N SER A 300 -21.66 3.36 -3.19
CA SER A 300 -21.55 3.09 -4.64
C SER A 300 -20.12 3.27 -5.17
N SER A 301 -19.13 3.50 -4.30
CA SER A 301 -17.75 3.66 -4.67
C SER A 301 -16.82 3.22 -3.52
N CYS A 302 -15.71 2.57 -3.86
CA CYS A 302 -14.60 2.29 -2.95
C CYS A 302 -13.68 3.50 -2.76
N LEU A 303 -13.89 4.58 -3.54
CA LEU A 303 -13.13 5.81 -3.48
C LEU A 303 -13.79 6.82 -2.55
N PHE A 304 -12.98 7.56 -1.78
CA PHE A 304 -13.43 8.60 -0.86
C PHE A 304 -13.02 9.98 -1.38
N ASP A 305 -13.95 10.94 -1.31
CA ASP A 305 -13.64 12.34 -1.66
C ASP A 305 -12.83 12.99 -0.53
N LEU A 306 -11.57 13.31 -0.83
CA LEU A 306 -10.66 14.04 0.05
C LEU A 306 -10.21 15.36 -0.58
N SER A 307 -11.00 15.95 -1.47
CA SER A 307 -10.69 17.19 -2.18
C SER A 307 -10.39 18.37 -1.24
N GLY A 308 -11.00 18.40 -0.06
CA GLY A 308 -10.76 19.42 0.98
C GLY A 308 -9.45 19.25 1.77
N SER A 309 -8.69 18.17 1.57
CA SER A 309 -7.43 17.91 2.29
C SER A 309 -6.23 18.23 1.41
N THR A 310 -5.16 18.75 2.01
CA THR A 310 -3.86 18.93 1.35
C THR A 310 -2.89 17.77 1.61
N SER A 311 -3.22 16.91 2.57
CA SER A 311 -2.40 15.74 2.94
C SER A 311 -3.30 14.52 3.15
N GLY A 312 -2.70 13.32 3.19
CA GLY A 312 -3.46 12.09 3.43
C GLY A 312 -4.38 11.69 2.27
N LYS A 313 -4.21 12.27 1.08
CA LYS A 313 -5.06 11.98 -0.08
C LYS A 313 -4.99 10.53 -0.54
N TYR A 314 -3.94 9.77 -0.20
CA TYR A 314 -3.87 8.35 -0.50
C TYR A 314 -5.03 7.56 0.13
N ALA A 315 -5.60 8.04 1.24
CA ALA A 315 -6.83 7.47 1.81
C ALA A 315 -8.08 7.65 0.91
N THR A 316 -7.98 8.32 -0.24
CA THR A 316 -9.00 8.22 -1.30
C THR A 316 -9.26 6.77 -1.68
N PHE A 317 -8.23 5.92 -1.63
CA PHE A 317 -8.38 4.48 -1.82
C PHE A 317 -8.81 3.83 -0.50
N LEU A 318 -10.04 3.33 -0.44
CA LEU A 318 -10.65 2.59 0.67
C LEU A 318 -10.88 3.36 1.99
N GLY A 319 -10.47 4.63 2.12
CA GLY A 319 -10.70 5.46 3.30
C GLY A 319 -9.73 5.21 4.46
N ALA A 320 -9.51 3.97 4.85
CA ALA A 320 -8.58 3.56 5.90
C ALA A 320 -8.02 2.16 5.65
N ASP A 321 -6.89 1.84 6.27
CA ASP A 321 -6.23 0.53 6.09
C ASP A 321 -6.95 -0.62 6.79
N ASP A 322 -7.61 -0.33 7.92
CA ASP A 322 -8.17 -1.32 8.84
C ASP A 322 -9.60 -1.75 8.52
N TYR A 323 -10.21 -1.21 7.46
CA TYR A 323 -11.46 -1.77 6.96
C TYR A 323 -11.24 -3.15 6.35
N PHE A 324 -12.14 -4.08 6.67
CA PHE A 324 -12.41 -5.21 5.78
C PHE A 324 -13.42 -4.73 4.74
N VAL A 325 -13.17 -4.99 3.45
CA VAL A 325 -14.00 -4.43 2.36
C VAL A 325 -14.48 -5.55 1.46
N HIS A 326 -15.76 -5.52 1.10
CA HIS A 326 -16.34 -6.35 0.04
C HIS A 326 -16.87 -5.44 -1.08
N ILE A 327 -16.30 -5.59 -2.27
CA ILE A 327 -16.77 -4.94 -3.49
C ILE A 327 -17.54 -5.99 -4.29
N GLU A 328 -18.79 -5.69 -4.61
CA GLU A 328 -19.69 -6.52 -5.40
C GLU A 328 -19.98 -5.78 -6.71
N THR A 329 -19.65 -6.40 -7.83
CA THR A 329 -19.82 -5.83 -9.18
C THR A 329 -21.01 -6.47 -9.89
N GLU A 330 -21.39 -5.90 -11.05
CA GLU A 330 -22.41 -6.49 -11.94
C GLU A 330 -21.75 -7.33 -13.06
N LEU A 331 -20.49 -7.69 -12.91
CA LEU A 331 -19.78 -8.55 -13.86
C LEU A 331 -20.23 -10.00 -13.68
N ASP A 332 -20.05 -10.81 -14.72
CA ASP A 332 -20.36 -12.25 -14.73
C ASP A 332 -19.14 -13.02 -15.27
N THR A 333 -18.01 -12.85 -14.59
CA THR A 333 -16.74 -13.48 -14.94
C THR A 333 -16.58 -14.87 -14.30
N GLY A 334 -17.40 -15.18 -13.31
CA GLY A 334 -17.28 -16.37 -12.48
C GLY A 334 -16.05 -16.31 -11.54
N ARG A 335 -15.50 -15.11 -11.27
CA ARG A 335 -14.25 -14.96 -10.54
C ARG A 335 -14.45 -14.11 -9.28
N ASN A 336 -14.10 -14.71 -8.13
CA ASN A 336 -14.11 -14.07 -6.82
C ASN A 336 -12.67 -13.93 -6.31
N LEU A 337 -12.27 -12.70 -6.00
CA LEU A 337 -10.91 -12.34 -5.60
C LEU A 337 -10.84 -12.04 -4.10
N VAL A 338 -9.89 -12.66 -3.39
CA VAL A 338 -9.49 -12.25 -2.05
C VAL A 338 -8.12 -11.57 -2.13
N ILE A 339 -8.02 -10.35 -1.59
CA ILE A 339 -6.77 -9.59 -1.51
C ILE A 339 -6.35 -9.46 -0.05
N PHE A 340 -5.24 -10.06 0.32
CA PHE A 340 -4.54 -9.79 1.56
C PHE A 340 -3.45 -8.75 1.29
N LYS A 341 -3.54 -7.57 1.94
CA LYS A 341 -2.71 -6.42 1.57
C LYS A 341 -2.10 -5.71 2.77
N ASP A 342 -1.09 -4.89 2.53
CA ASP A 342 -0.77 -3.72 3.33
C ASP A 342 -1.32 -2.44 2.64
N SER A 343 -0.97 -1.24 3.12
CA SER A 343 -1.52 0.01 2.58
C SER A 343 -1.25 0.22 1.08
N TYR A 344 -0.21 -0.37 0.52
CA TYR A 344 0.07 -0.27 -0.91
C TYR A 344 -1.02 -0.95 -1.77
N GLY A 345 -1.65 -2.02 -1.27
CA GLY A 345 -2.74 -2.70 -1.96
C GLY A 345 -4.04 -1.89 -2.04
N ASN A 346 -4.20 -0.79 -1.28
CA ASN A 346 -5.41 0.03 -1.33
C ASN A 346 -5.69 0.58 -2.72
N ALA A 347 -4.65 1.00 -3.44
CA ALA A 347 -4.77 1.60 -4.77
C ALA A 347 -5.24 0.61 -5.86
N LEU A 348 -5.20 -0.70 -5.61
CA LEU A 348 -5.72 -1.71 -6.53
C LEU A 348 -7.25 -1.74 -6.59
N ALA A 349 -7.93 -1.32 -5.51
CA ALA A 349 -9.36 -1.49 -5.33
C ALA A 349 -10.24 -1.00 -6.51
N PRO A 350 -10.07 0.24 -7.03
CA PRO A 350 -10.89 0.72 -8.13
C PRO A 350 -10.62 -0.05 -9.45
N PHE A 351 -9.44 -0.61 -9.59
CA PHE A 351 -9.04 -1.32 -10.81
C PHE A 351 -9.53 -2.76 -10.81
N VAL A 352 -9.37 -3.50 -9.72
CA VAL A 352 -9.91 -4.89 -9.62
C VAL A 352 -11.43 -4.93 -9.68
N ALA A 353 -12.12 -3.84 -9.31
CA ALA A 353 -13.57 -3.70 -9.44
C ALA A 353 -14.05 -3.72 -10.90
N THR A 354 -13.15 -3.64 -11.89
CA THR A 354 -13.49 -3.77 -13.32
C THR A 354 -13.24 -5.15 -13.90
N ALA A 355 -12.74 -6.11 -13.08
CA ALA A 355 -12.26 -7.39 -13.60
C ALA A 355 -12.81 -8.63 -12.86
N PHE A 356 -13.33 -8.49 -11.64
CA PHE A 356 -13.82 -9.59 -10.81
C PHE A 356 -15.24 -9.33 -10.33
N ASP A 357 -16.00 -10.40 -10.06
CA ASP A 357 -17.40 -10.31 -9.65
C ASP A 357 -17.52 -9.86 -8.19
N ASN A 358 -16.76 -10.51 -7.31
CA ASN A 358 -16.66 -10.16 -5.90
C ASN A 358 -15.21 -10.01 -5.50
N ILE A 359 -14.90 -8.95 -4.77
CA ILE A 359 -13.54 -8.67 -4.28
C ILE A 359 -13.60 -8.46 -2.77
N TYR A 360 -12.85 -9.26 -2.03
CA TYR A 360 -12.74 -9.18 -0.57
C TYR A 360 -11.33 -8.71 -0.21
N ILE A 361 -11.22 -7.57 0.48
CA ILE A 361 -9.94 -6.91 0.77
C ILE A 361 -9.73 -6.87 2.28
N ALA A 362 -8.65 -7.49 2.73
CA ALA A 362 -8.27 -7.58 4.13
C ALA A 362 -6.83 -7.09 4.35
N ASP A 363 -6.63 -6.21 5.32
CA ASP A 363 -5.28 -5.79 5.70
C ASP A 363 -4.64 -6.83 6.63
N ILE A 364 -3.46 -7.35 6.23
CA ILE A 364 -2.75 -8.42 6.96
C ILE A 364 -2.41 -8.04 8.41
N ARG A 365 -2.34 -6.74 8.72
CA ARG A 365 -1.98 -6.21 10.05
C ARG A 365 -3.18 -6.09 10.97
N SER A 366 -4.39 -6.01 10.44
CA SER A 366 -5.62 -5.71 11.18
C SER A 366 -6.70 -6.79 11.08
N TYR A 367 -6.61 -7.70 10.10
CA TYR A 367 -7.56 -8.80 9.94
C TYR A 367 -7.27 -9.91 10.96
N GLU A 368 -8.16 -10.08 11.95
CA GLU A 368 -7.98 -10.95 13.11
C GLU A 368 -8.81 -12.25 12.99
N ARG A 369 -8.78 -12.87 11.79
CA ARG A 369 -9.47 -14.13 11.49
C ARG A 369 -8.59 -15.03 10.63
N ASN A 370 -8.99 -16.28 10.54
CA ASN A 370 -8.34 -17.24 9.66
C ASN A 370 -8.57 -16.85 8.19
N GLY A 371 -7.49 -16.66 7.44
CA GLY A 371 -7.55 -16.26 6.04
C GLY A 371 -8.06 -17.38 5.13
N LEU A 372 -7.77 -18.64 5.44
CA LEU A 372 -8.30 -19.80 4.68
C LEU A 372 -9.80 -19.93 4.86
N GLU A 373 -10.32 -19.69 6.09
CA GLU A 373 -11.74 -19.67 6.35
C GLU A 373 -12.44 -18.57 5.55
N LEU A 374 -11.84 -17.39 5.41
CA LEU A 374 -12.35 -16.34 4.53
C LEU A 374 -12.43 -16.83 3.09
N VAL A 375 -11.33 -17.34 2.54
CA VAL A 375 -11.22 -17.83 1.16
C VAL A 375 -12.32 -18.86 0.85
N GLN A 376 -12.53 -19.83 1.74
CA GLN A 376 -13.55 -20.86 1.62
C GLN A 376 -14.98 -20.29 1.74
N THR A 377 -15.21 -19.41 2.72
CA THR A 377 -16.53 -18.83 3.00
C THR A 377 -17.06 -18.03 1.82
N VAL A 378 -16.17 -17.28 1.13
CA VAL A 378 -16.56 -16.42 0.01
C VAL A 378 -16.49 -17.12 -1.35
N GLY A 379 -16.09 -18.39 -1.38
CA GLY A 379 -15.93 -19.16 -2.62
C GLY A 379 -14.92 -18.48 -3.56
N ALA A 380 -13.76 -18.09 -3.02
CA ALA A 380 -12.74 -17.44 -3.79
C ALA A 380 -12.16 -18.35 -4.88
N THR A 381 -11.95 -17.82 -6.06
CA THR A 381 -11.24 -18.47 -7.17
C THR A 381 -9.81 -18.00 -7.26
N ASP A 382 -9.52 -16.85 -6.65
CA ASP A 382 -8.25 -16.12 -6.72
C ASP A 382 -7.89 -15.53 -5.37
N VAL A 383 -6.62 -15.69 -4.98
CA VAL A 383 -6.06 -15.11 -3.75
C VAL A 383 -4.79 -14.35 -4.10
N VAL A 384 -4.73 -13.07 -3.74
CA VAL A 384 -3.56 -12.21 -4.00
C VAL A 384 -2.98 -11.70 -2.68
N PHE A 385 -1.69 -11.87 -2.49
CA PHE A 385 -0.93 -11.12 -1.48
C PHE A 385 -0.36 -9.87 -2.14
N ALA A 386 -1.02 -8.72 -1.91
CA ALA A 386 -0.67 -7.42 -2.48
C ALA A 386 0.02 -6.54 -1.44
N VAL A 387 1.33 -6.66 -1.31
CA VAL A 387 2.11 -6.06 -0.22
C VAL A 387 3.30 -5.27 -0.75
N SER A 388 3.81 -4.35 0.06
CA SER A 388 5.02 -3.59 -0.26
C SER A 388 6.30 -4.42 -0.10
N GLY A 389 7.38 -3.95 -0.70
CA GLY A 389 8.72 -4.50 -0.49
C GLY A 389 9.13 -4.52 0.99
N TYR A 390 8.72 -3.53 1.79
CA TYR A 390 8.99 -3.54 3.24
C TYR A 390 8.29 -4.69 3.96
N THR A 391 7.06 -4.99 3.56
CA THR A 391 6.35 -6.15 4.12
C THR A 391 7.03 -7.45 3.72
N ALA A 392 7.25 -7.69 2.43
CA ALA A 392 7.80 -8.95 1.93
C ALA A 392 9.28 -9.17 2.35
N CYS A 393 10.10 -8.11 2.33
CA CYS A 393 11.53 -8.18 2.59
C CYS A 393 11.94 -7.70 3.99
N GLY A 394 10.98 -7.43 4.87
CA GLY A 394 11.18 -7.04 6.28
C GLY A 394 10.74 -8.13 7.23
N SER A 395 10.12 -7.75 8.36
CA SER A 395 9.56 -8.68 9.36
C SER A 395 8.04 -8.82 9.29
N VAL A 396 7.36 -7.91 8.58
CA VAL A 396 5.88 -7.80 8.54
C VAL A 396 5.25 -8.97 7.77
N TYR A 397 5.98 -9.67 6.88
CA TYR A 397 5.47 -10.87 6.22
C TYR A 397 4.96 -11.92 7.21
N LYS A 398 5.43 -11.90 8.48
CA LYS A 398 4.94 -12.80 9.54
C LYS A 398 3.48 -12.58 9.90
N ASP A 399 2.90 -11.43 9.56
CA ASP A 399 1.47 -11.20 9.72
C ASP A 399 0.67 -12.05 8.73
N ILE A 400 1.23 -12.35 7.54
CA ILE A 400 0.66 -13.33 6.60
C ILE A 400 0.62 -14.74 7.19
N GLU A 401 1.64 -15.13 7.99
CA GLU A 401 1.67 -16.43 8.67
C GLU A 401 0.59 -16.52 9.76
N LYS A 402 0.26 -15.41 10.41
CA LYS A 402 -0.82 -15.37 11.41
C LYS A 402 -2.17 -15.72 10.80
N LEU A 403 -2.44 -15.30 9.55
CA LEU A 403 -3.69 -15.60 8.87
C LEU A 403 -3.93 -17.10 8.63
N LEU A 404 -2.89 -17.92 8.65
CA LEU A 404 -3.02 -19.39 8.61
C LEU A 404 -3.33 -20.00 9.97
N ASN A 405 -3.08 -19.29 11.07
CA ASN A 405 -3.06 -19.84 12.42
C ASN A 405 -4.16 -19.27 13.35
N TYR A 406 -5.00 -18.37 12.89
CA TYR A 406 -6.13 -17.85 13.65
C TYR A 406 -7.22 -18.90 13.89
#